data_6e45b850c4a0a6acbbf65eb7abe25c90
#
_entry.id   6e45b850c4a0a6acbbf65eb7abe25c90
#
_cell.length_a   1.000
_cell.length_b   1.000
_cell.length_c   1.000
_cell.angle_alpha   90.00
_cell.angle_beta   90.00
_cell.angle_gamma   90.00
#
_symmetry.space_group_name_H-M   'P 1'
#
loop_
_entity.id
_entity.type
_entity.pdbx_description
1 polymer ?
#
loop_
_entity_poly.entity_id
_entity_poly.type
_entity_poly.pdbx_seq_one_letter_code
_entity_poly.pdbx_strand_id
1 'polypeptide(L)'
;MKKLISTVLALGMAAGLAGCGSSAAATPASTANAVSTESTAAADTDLAYIQGKGKMTIGYTVYEPMNYTDADGNFTGFDTELATAVCAKLGVEPDFVEINWDTKVVELDAKSIDCIWNGMTLTDDIMANTAC
;
A
#
# COMPACT_ATOMS: atom_id res chain seq x y z
N MET A 1 -9.83 -36.78 21.67
CA MET A 1 -9.25 -36.85 23.03
C MET A 1 -8.72 -35.45 23.35
N LYS A 2 -9.40 -34.84 24.07
CA LYS A 2 -9.38 -33.92 25.22
C LYS A 2 -7.99 -33.72 25.83
N LYS A 3 -7.61 -32.43 26.05
CA LYS A 3 -7.09 -31.81 27.29
C LYS A 3 -6.54 -30.42 26.88
N LEU A 4 -7.13 -29.31 27.18
CA LEU A 4 -7.40 -28.54 28.41
C LEU A 4 -6.15 -28.24 29.27
N ILE A 5 -6.14 -26.96 29.75
CA ILE A 5 -5.47 -26.35 30.93
C ILE A 5 -4.14 -25.66 30.59
N SER A 6 -3.83 -24.41 30.98
CA SER A 6 -4.26 -23.61 32.13
C SER A 6 -3.79 -22.17 32.03
N THR A 7 -4.61 -21.32 32.57
CA THR A 7 -4.47 -19.94 33.03
C THR A 7 -3.27 -19.70 33.96
N VAL A 8 -2.55 -18.57 33.82
CA VAL A 8 -1.94 -17.87 34.96
C VAL A 8 -2.09 -16.36 34.77
N LEU A 9 -2.83 -15.81 35.70
CA LEU A 9 -3.07 -14.41 36.03
C LEU A 9 -1.94 -13.95 36.97
N ALA A 10 -1.30 -12.82 36.68
CA ALA A 10 -0.51 -12.11 37.68
C ALA A 10 -0.72 -10.60 37.59
N LEU A 11 -1.39 -10.11 38.59
CA LEU A 11 -1.69 -8.73 38.94
C LEU A 11 -0.48 -8.12 39.65
N GLY A 12 -0.07 -6.90 39.29
CA GLY A 12 0.96 -6.16 40.00
C GLY A 12 0.74 -4.66 39.87
N MET A 13 0.00 -4.06 40.82
CA MET A 13 -0.06 -2.62 41.06
C MET A 13 1.11 -2.17 41.89
N ALA A 14 1.71 -1.02 41.55
CA ALA A 14 2.44 -0.19 42.54
C ALA A 14 2.32 1.28 42.12
N ALA A 15 1.70 2.03 42.99
CA ALA A 15 1.59 3.49 42.98
C ALA A 15 2.81 4.10 43.69
N GLY A 16 3.26 5.29 43.22
CA GLY A 16 4.30 6.07 43.88
C GLY A 16 4.14 7.55 43.55
N LEU A 17 3.82 8.33 44.60
CA LEU A 17 3.50 9.76 44.61
C LEU A 17 4.72 10.67 44.60
N ALA A 18 4.53 11.84 44.00
CA ALA A 18 4.87 13.21 44.43
C ALA A 18 6.33 13.62 44.68
N GLY A 19 6.68 14.74 44.05
CA GLY A 19 7.81 15.60 44.42
C GLY A 19 7.79 16.93 43.69
N CYS A 20 7.15 17.95 44.28
CA CYS A 20 7.31 19.37 43.92
C CYS A 20 8.65 19.91 44.39
N GLY A 21 9.31 20.73 43.59
CA GLY A 21 10.46 21.51 43.99
C GLY A 21 10.79 22.64 43.03
N SER A 22 10.67 23.88 43.49
CA SER A 22 10.78 25.16 42.79
C SER A 22 12.20 25.61 42.48
N SER A 23 12.27 26.45 41.45
CA SER A 23 13.07 27.69 41.22
C SER A 23 14.47 27.63 40.64
N ALA A 24 14.57 28.42 39.61
CA ALA A 24 15.51 29.51 39.22
C ALA A 24 16.40 29.29 37.99
N ALA A 25 16.04 30.02 36.97
CA ALA A 25 16.82 30.86 36.03
C ALA A 25 18.18 30.39 35.49
N ALA A 26 18.26 30.21 34.17
CA ALA A 26 19.15 30.93 33.25
C ALA A 26 19.03 30.39 31.80
N THR A 27 18.90 31.29 30.85
CA THR A 27 18.81 31.22 29.39
C THR A 27 20.19 31.02 28.74
N PRO A 28 20.31 30.82 27.39
CA PRO A 28 19.65 29.87 26.47
C PRO A 28 20.67 28.97 25.72
N ALA A 29 20.29 27.79 25.38
CA ALA A 29 21.01 27.02 24.36
C ALA A 29 20.02 26.59 23.31
N SER A 30 20.31 26.99 22.08
CA SER A 30 19.62 26.62 20.85
C SER A 30 19.50 25.12 20.73
N THR A 31 18.32 24.59 20.97
CA THR A 31 18.04 23.19 20.70
C THR A 31 17.38 23.11 19.34
N ALA A 32 18.10 22.53 18.41
CA ALA A 32 17.55 22.12 17.13
C ALA A 32 16.30 21.26 17.39
N ASN A 33 15.17 21.76 16.96
CA ASN A 33 13.91 21.06 16.97
C ASN A 33 14.02 19.91 15.97
N ALA A 34 14.33 18.72 16.44
CA ALA A 34 14.11 17.51 15.67
C ALA A 34 12.60 17.38 15.56
N VAL A 35 12.07 17.79 14.41
CA VAL A 35 10.72 17.48 13.98
C VAL A 35 10.69 15.95 13.85
N SER A 36 10.22 15.29 14.88
CA SER A 36 9.68 13.93 14.75
C SER A 36 8.45 14.05 13.89
N THR A 37 8.63 13.87 12.60
CA THR A 37 7.52 13.62 11.70
C THR A 37 6.95 12.27 12.12
N GLU A 38 5.91 12.29 12.94
CA GLU A 38 5.11 11.10 13.23
C GLU A 38 4.61 10.55 11.91
N SER A 39 5.14 9.41 11.54
CA SER A 39 4.71 8.57 10.42
C SER A 39 3.39 7.88 10.79
N THR A 40 2.33 8.65 11.00
CA THR A 40 0.95 8.12 11.17
C THR A 40 0.14 8.16 9.87
N ALA A 41 0.69 8.70 8.77
CA ALA A 41 0.00 8.78 7.49
C ALA A 41 0.24 7.56 6.57
N ALA A 42 1.09 6.61 6.94
CA ALA A 42 1.44 5.48 6.07
C ALA A 42 0.45 4.32 6.11
N ALA A 43 -0.48 4.29 7.08
CA ALA A 43 -1.40 3.16 7.25
C ALA A 43 -2.65 3.21 6.34
N ASP A 44 -2.99 4.37 5.79
CA ASP A 44 -4.21 4.60 4.98
C ASP A 44 -3.92 5.02 3.53
N THR A 45 -2.73 4.72 3.01
CA THR A 45 -2.39 4.99 1.61
C THR A 45 -2.60 3.74 0.75
N ASP A 46 -2.90 3.94 -0.54
CA ASP A 46 -2.99 2.83 -1.50
C ASP A 46 -1.70 2.02 -1.56
N LEU A 47 -0.53 2.67 -1.42
CA LEU A 47 0.75 1.99 -1.34
C LEU A 47 0.83 1.06 -0.12
N ALA A 48 0.44 1.52 1.07
CA ALA A 48 0.45 0.70 2.27
C ALA A 48 -0.54 -0.48 2.15
N TYR A 49 -1.67 -0.26 1.49
CA TYR A 49 -2.65 -1.30 1.20
C TYR A 49 -2.08 -2.41 0.31
N ILE A 50 -1.49 -2.07 -0.85
CA ILE A 50 -0.91 -3.07 -1.77
C ILE A 50 0.31 -3.76 -1.14
N GLN A 51 1.15 -3.04 -0.39
CA GLN A 51 2.26 -3.63 0.35
C GLN A 51 1.79 -4.60 1.44
N GLY A 52 0.71 -4.26 2.14
CA GLY A 52 0.07 -5.16 3.11
C GLY A 52 -0.50 -6.43 2.48
N LYS A 53 -0.96 -6.37 1.22
CA LYS A 53 -1.38 -7.54 0.42
C LYS A 53 -0.21 -8.37 -0.09
N GLY A 54 0.99 -7.78 -0.19
CA GLY A 54 2.17 -8.39 -0.81
C GLY A 54 2.09 -8.50 -2.34
N LYS A 55 1.03 -8.00 -2.97
CA LYS A 55 0.83 -8.03 -4.42
C LYS A 55 0.03 -6.83 -4.91
N MET A 56 0.24 -6.45 -6.18
CA MET A 56 -0.55 -5.48 -6.90
C MET A 56 -1.33 -6.18 -8.03
N THR A 57 -2.65 -6.16 -7.95
CA THR A 57 -3.53 -6.74 -8.96
C THR A 57 -3.75 -5.73 -10.09
N ILE A 58 -3.25 -6.06 -11.27
CA ILE A 58 -3.12 -5.17 -12.43
C ILE A 58 -4.13 -5.59 -13.50
N GLY A 59 -5.14 -4.75 -13.74
CA GLY A 59 -6.10 -4.95 -14.80
C GLY A 59 -5.54 -4.56 -16.16
N TYR A 60 -5.60 -5.47 -17.13
CA TYR A 60 -5.15 -5.24 -18.49
C TYR A 60 -6.10 -5.84 -19.52
N THR A 61 -5.95 -5.45 -20.78
CA THR A 61 -6.50 -6.17 -21.95
C THR A 61 -5.36 -6.51 -22.90
N VAL A 62 -5.53 -7.56 -23.68
CA VAL A 62 -4.55 -7.93 -24.70
C VAL A 62 -4.40 -6.80 -25.71
N TYR A 63 -3.19 -6.25 -25.81
CA TYR A 63 -2.84 -5.15 -26.71
C TYR A 63 -1.36 -5.23 -27.08
N GLU A 64 -1.05 -5.91 -28.18
CA GLU A 64 0.30 -6.04 -28.68
C GLU A 64 0.82 -4.71 -29.26
N PRO A 65 2.07 -4.29 -28.96
CA PRO A 65 3.13 -4.97 -28.21
C PRO A 65 3.19 -4.63 -26.72
N MET A 66 2.12 -4.08 -26.12
CA MET A 66 2.12 -3.59 -24.74
C MET A 66 1.87 -4.70 -23.72
N ASN A 67 0.80 -5.48 -23.90
CA ASN A 67 0.42 -6.62 -23.05
C ASN A 67 -0.06 -7.76 -23.95
N TYR A 68 0.69 -8.84 -24.04
CA TYR A 68 0.32 -9.97 -24.91
C TYR A 68 1.06 -11.24 -24.47
N THR A 69 0.63 -12.37 -25.03
CA THR A 69 1.33 -13.64 -24.88
C THR A 69 2.13 -13.91 -26.15
N ASP A 70 3.42 -14.14 -26.01
CA ASP A 70 4.32 -14.41 -27.14
C ASP A 70 4.10 -15.81 -27.73
N ALA A 71 4.84 -16.15 -28.79
CA ALA A 71 4.74 -17.44 -29.46
C ALA A 71 5.17 -18.62 -28.59
N ASP A 72 5.96 -18.37 -27.55
CA ASP A 72 6.45 -19.36 -26.60
C ASP A 72 5.50 -19.53 -25.40
N GLY A 73 4.43 -18.76 -25.36
CA GLY A 73 3.41 -18.79 -24.31
C GLY A 73 3.73 -17.93 -23.08
N ASN A 74 4.72 -17.04 -23.16
CA ASN A 74 5.05 -16.14 -22.07
C ASN A 74 4.23 -14.86 -22.14
N PHE A 75 3.65 -14.44 -21.02
CA PHE A 75 3.01 -13.14 -20.91
C PHE A 75 4.07 -12.05 -20.84
N THR A 76 4.08 -11.13 -21.79
CA THR A 76 5.14 -10.13 -22.00
C THR A 76 4.58 -8.86 -22.64
N GLY A 77 5.47 -7.91 -22.94
CA GLY A 77 5.17 -6.64 -23.58
C GLY A 77 5.69 -5.47 -22.77
N PHE A 78 5.72 -4.30 -23.40
CA PHE A 78 6.30 -3.11 -22.75
C PHE A 78 5.63 -2.77 -21.42
N ASP A 79 4.31 -2.75 -21.39
CA ASP A 79 3.55 -2.43 -20.16
C ASP A 79 3.68 -3.53 -19.13
N THR A 80 3.68 -4.79 -19.53
CA THR A 80 3.88 -5.96 -18.65
C THR A 80 5.24 -5.89 -17.96
N GLU A 81 6.31 -5.64 -18.71
CA GLU A 81 7.66 -5.56 -18.16
C GLU A 81 7.86 -4.32 -17.27
N LEU A 82 7.29 -3.18 -17.68
CA LEU A 82 7.35 -1.95 -16.90
C LEU A 82 6.60 -2.11 -15.57
N ALA A 83 5.39 -2.64 -15.60
CA ALA A 83 4.60 -2.90 -14.39
C ALA A 83 5.31 -3.88 -13.45
N THR A 84 5.91 -4.92 -13.99
CA THR A 84 6.73 -5.88 -13.21
C THR A 84 7.91 -5.18 -12.53
N ALA A 85 8.63 -4.31 -13.27
CA ALA A 85 9.75 -3.56 -12.70
C ALA A 85 9.31 -2.56 -11.61
N VAL A 86 8.12 -1.96 -11.75
CA VAL A 86 7.54 -1.08 -10.73
C VAL A 86 7.15 -1.89 -9.49
N CYS A 87 6.46 -3.02 -9.65
CA CYS A 87 6.12 -3.91 -8.53
C CYS A 87 7.34 -4.34 -7.73
N ALA A 88 8.42 -4.72 -8.42
CA ALA A 88 9.69 -5.07 -7.77
C ALA A 88 10.27 -3.90 -6.93
N LYS A 89 10.15 -2.65 -7.41
CA LYS A 89 10.58 -1.45 -6.66
C LYS A 89 9.68 -1.15 -5.47
N LEU A 90 8.40 -1.46 -5.55
CA LEU A 90 7.44 -1.30 -4.47
C LEU A 90 7.51 -2.42 -3.44
N GLY A 91 8.24 -3.50 -3.73
CA GLY A 91 8.37 -4.68 -2.87
C GLY A 91 7.13 -5.56 -2.86
N VAL A 92 6.40 -5.63 -3.98
CA VAL A 92 5.19 -6.45 -4.15
C VAL A 92 5.28 -7.31 -5.41
N GLU A 93 4.50 -8.39 -5.48
CA GLU A 93 4.39 -9.22 -6.66
C GLU A 93 3.36 -8.66 -7.65
N PRO A 94 3.61 -8.68 -8.97
CA PRO A 94 2.59 -8.33 -9.96
C PRO A 94 1.60 -9.49 -10.12
N ASP A 95 0.31 -9.16 -10.16
CA ASP A 95 -0.79 -10.10 -10.38
C ASP A 95 -1.64 -9.57 -11.55
N PHE A 96 -1.36 -10.05 -12.77
CA PHE A 96 -2.02 -9.58 -13.98
C PHE A 96 -3.36 -10.27 -14.19
N VAL A 97 -4.42 -9.49 -14.34
CA VAL A 97 -5.79 -9.95 -14.58
C VAL A 97 -6.32 -9.33 -15.86
N GLU A 98 -6.69 -10.18 -16.81
CA GLU A 98 -7.39 -9.71 -18.01
C GLU A 98 -8.82 -9.28 -17.64
N ILE A 99 -9.17 -8.04 -17.99
CA ILE A 99 -10.46 -7.43 -17.65
C ILE A 99 -11.28 -7.12 -18.89
N ASN A 100 -12.58 -6.91 -18.72
CA ASN A 100 -13.39 -6.31 -19.74
C ASN A 100 -13.17 -4.78 -19.74
N TRP A 101 -12.74 -4.26 -20.90
CA TRP A 101 -12.41 -2.83 -21.02
C TRP A 101 -13.57 -1.89 -20.71
N ASP A 102 -14.79 -2.30 -21.01
CA ASP A 102 -15.99 -1.47 -20.78
C ASP A 102 -16.31 -1.33 -19.28
N THR A 103 -15.89 -2.30 -18.47
CA THR A 103 -16.14 -2.32 -17.02
C THR A 103 -14.92 -1.93 -16.19
N LYS A 104 -13.81 -1.48 -16.78
CA LYS A 104 -12.53 -1.22 -16.12
C LYS A 104 -12.61 -0.35 -14.87
N VAL A 105 -13.42 0.74 -14.91
CA VAL A 105 -13.61 1.63 -13.75
C VAL A 105 -14.42 0.95 -12.66
N VAL A 106 -15.42 0.15 -13.03
CA VAL A 106 -16.23 -0.63 -12.08
C VAL A 106 -15.37 -1.68 -11.37
N GLU A 107 -14.44 -2.33 -12.09
CA GLU A 107 -13.48 -3.27 -11.52
C GLU A 107 -12.53 -2.60 -10.51
N LEU A 108 -12.10 -1.37 -10.83
CA LEU A 108 -11.25 -0.57 -9.94
C LEU A 108 -12.01 -0.16 -8.68
N ASP A 109 -13.22 0.37 -8.82
CA ASP A 109 -14.08 0.79 -7.70
C ASP A 109 -14.44 -0.38 -6.78
N ALA A 110 -14.70 -1.54 -7.37
CA ALA A 110 -14.98 -2.77 -6.64
C ALA A 110 -13.73 -3.37 -5.94
N LYS A 111 -12.54 -2.82 -6.19
CA LYS A 111 -11.25 -3.33 -5.71
C LYS A 111 -10.97 -4.78 -6.14
N SER A 112 -11.52 -5.22 -7.26
CA SER A 112 -11.14 -6.47 -7.89
C SER A 112 -9.76 -6.36 -8.56
N ILE A 113 -9.39 -5.15 -8.96
CA ILE A 113 -8.04 -4.76 -9.37
C ILE A 113 -7.58 -3.55 -8.57
N ASP A 114 -6.27 -3.37 -8.44
CA ASP A 114 -5.67 -2.23 -7.74
C ASP A 114 -5.32 -1.08 -8.69
N CYS A 115 -5.03 -1.40 -9.95
CA CYS A 115 -4.79 -0.41 -10.99
C CYS A 115 -5.16 -0.97 -12.38
N ILE A 116 -5.37 -0.05 -13.32
CA ILE A 116 -5.49 -0.34 -14.74
C ILE A 116 -4.16 0.05 -15.39
N TRP A 117 -3.50 -0.92 -16.02
CA TRP A 117 -2.22 -0.66 -16.70
C TRP A 117 -2.30 -1.16 -18.13
N ASN A 118 -2.63 -0.25 -19.01
CA ASN A 118 -2.85 -0.52 -20.43
C ASN A 118 -2.84 0.82 -21.18
N GLY A 119 -2.69 0.80 -22.50
CA GLY A 119 -2.84 1.99 -23.33
C GLY A 119 -4.24 2.59 -23.21
N MET A 120 -4.37 3.64 -22.42
CA MET A 120 -5.66 4.28 -22.13
C MET A 120 -5.62 5.77 -22.45
N THR A 121 -6.62 6.28 -23.16
CA THR A 121 -6.81 7.72 -23.34
C THR A 121 -7.44 8.30 -22.08
N LEU A 122 -6.78 9.30 -21.49
CA LEU A 122 -7.31 10.04 -20.36
C LEU A 122 -8.37 11.02 -20.87
N THR A 123 -9.61 10.70 -20.58
CA THR A 123 -10.77 11.60 -20.82
C THR A 123 -11.17 12.28 -19.53
N ASP A 124 -11.97 13.36 -19.63
CA ASP A 124 -12.48 14.06 -18.44
C ASP A 124 -13.27 13.12 -17.53
N ASP A 125 -14.02 12.16 -18.10
CA ASP A 125 -14.76 11.16 -17.35
C ASP A 125 -13.83 10.20 -16.57
N ILE A 126 -12.77 9.71 -17.21
CA ILE A 126 -11.77 8.87 -16.54
C ILE A 126 -11.10 9.64 -15.41
N MET A 127 -10.64 10.87 -15.67
CA MET A 127 -9.98 11.71 -14.66
C MET A 127 -10.90 12.10 -13.50
N ALA A 128 -12.21 12.18 -13.71
CA ALA A 128 -13.16 12.47 -12.65
C ALA A 128 -13.42 11.27 -11.72
N ASN A 129 -13.20 10.05 -12.21
CA ASN A 129 -13.55 8.80 -11.51
C ASN A 129 -12.33 7.98 -11.09
N THR A 130 -11.12 8.35 -11.49
CA THR A 130 -9.90 7.60 -11.17
C THR A 130 -8.74 8.54 -10.84
N ALA A 131 -7.83 8.08 -10.00
CA ALA A 131 -6.51 8.71 -9.83
C ALA A 131 -5.60 8.30 -11.00
N CYS A 132 -5.02 9.28 -11.70
CA CYS A 132 -4.18 9.07 -12.86
C CYS A 132 -2.81 9.76 -12.69
#